data_ad26eac56ad0d7c31d3ed3adfc5c457d
#
_entry.id   ad26eac56ad0d7c31d3ed3adfc5c457d
#
_cell.length_a   1.000
_cell.length_b   1.000
_cell.length_c   1.000
_cell.angle_alpha   90.00
_cell.angle_beta   90.00
_cell.angle_gamma   90.00
#
_symmetry.space_group_name_H-M   'P 1'
#
loop_
_entity.id
_entity.type
_entity.pdbx_description
1 polymer ?
#
loop_
_entity_poly.entity_id
_entity_poly.type
_entity_poly.pdbx_seq_one_letter_code
_entity_poly.pdbx_strand_id
1 'polypeptide(L)'
;GQIGDTGTIVTGTGTAHVGDRAIPFERHDVWNHPAYAIHRHVNDGDDLQVRLTYSNAALLEMMRVHLVEEDPVPEQAPEPGGHETGGGRGEAFAIDEHGASLMPYETLINPQPVPSKALHWPWRTVKSHLDELGGIGQEYVGRRLYLLYNPRTERFNGTTPNFFATMTIRPPGIVDRPHRHVSSAINYYFHGTGYSRVEGRRYEWKAGDLMVSAPGWAVHNHASYDDEQVYELTIQDQPLNIFMESLLWQEDLAAPPRILGTSEGFATNRGATS
;
A
#
# COMPACT_ATOMS: atom_id res chain seq x y z
N GLY A 1 4.57 4.71 18.19
CA GLY A 1 4.92 5.77 17.21
C GLY A 1 3.77 6.07 16.27
N GLN A 2 3.80 7.23 15.64
CA GLN A 2 2.77 7.71 14.67
C GLN A 2 2.83 6.99 13.32
N ILE A 3 3.78 6.10 13.12
CA ILE A 3 4.08 5.49 11.84
C ILE A 3 3.08 4.38 11.56
N GLY A 4 2.35 4.49 10.42
CA GLY A 4 1.74 3.34 9.79
C GLY A 4 2.76 2.71 8.86
N ASP A 5 3.12 1.47 9.08
CA ASP A 5 4.08 0.77 8.24
C ASP A 5 3.58 -0.61 7.77
N THR A 6 4.26 -1.14 6.78
CA THR A 6 4.04 -2.48 6.25
C THR A 6 5.37 -3.20 6.18
N GLY A 7 5.44 -4.40 6.71
CA GLY A 7 6.63 -5.24 6.66
C GLY A 7 6.44 -6.45 5.76
N THR A 8 7.54 -6.92 5.18
CA THR A 8 7.61 -8.22 4.51
C THR A 8 8.87 -8.97 4.91
N ILE A 9 8.77 -10.29 5.02
CA ILE A 9 9.89 -11.16 5.37
C ILE A 9 10.66 -11.57 4.12
N VAL A 10 11.93 -11.21 4.09
CA VAL A 10 12.88 -11.62 3.05
C VAL A 10 13.41 -13.02 3.35
N THR A 11 13.76 -13.28 4.61
CA THR A 11 14.22 -14.58 5.08
C THR A 11 13.97 -14.75 6.58
N GLY A 12 13.94 -15.98 7.06
CA GLY A 12 13.66 -16.33 8.44
C GLY A 12 12.18 -16.37 8.78
N THR A 13 11.92 -16.68 10.03
CA THR A 13 10.58 -16.75 10.63
C THR A 13 10.54 -15.95 11.91
N GLY A 14 9.36 -15.73 12.48
CA GLY A 14 9.22 -15.07 13.77
C GLY A 14 7.80 -14.63 14.03
N THR A 15 7.65 -13.74 15.02
CA THR A 15 6.35 -13.21 15.41
C THR A 15 6.39 -11.70 15.53
N ALA A 16 5.44 -11.03 14.87
CA ALA A 16 5.15 -9.62 15.09
C ALA A 16 4.06 -9.48 16.15
N HIS A 17 4.36 -8.82 17.25
CA HIS A 17 3.35 -8.44 18.26
C HIS A 17 2.93 -7.02 17.99
N VAL A 18 1.65 -6.79 17.73
CA VAL A 18 1.08 -5.48 17.40
C VAL A 18 -0.18 -5.26 18.25
N GLY A 19 -0.10 -4.40 19.24
CA GLY A 19 -1.12 -4.29 20.26
C GLY A 19 -1.32 -5.63 21.00
N ASP A 20 -2.52 -6.13 20.99
CA ASP A 20 -2.93 -7.42 21.58
C ASP A 20 -2.77 -8.62 20.62
N ARG A 21 -2.38 -8.36 19.38
CA ARG A 21 -2.28 -9.39 18.34
C ARG A 21 -0.86 -9.92 18.18
N ALA A 22 -0.70 -11.24 18.19
CA ALA A 22 0.52 -11.94 17.78
C ALA A 22 0.33 -12.47 16.35
N ILE A 23 1.22 -12.09 15.45
CA ILE A 23 1.20 -12.48 14.04
C ILE A 23 2.45 -13.33 13.78
N PRO A 24 2.36 -14.67 13.77
CA PRO A 24 3.45 -15.48 13.29
C PRO A 24 3.60 -15.25 11.79
N PHE A 25 4.83 -15.10 11.32
CA PHE A 25 5.11 -14.84 9.91
C PHE A 25 6.18 -15.79 9.37
N GLU A 26 6.05 -16.05 8.08
CA GLU A 26 6.98 -16.82 7.27
C GLU A 26 7.55 -15.95 6.15
N ARG A 27 8.50 -16.49 5.40
CA ARG A 27 9.08 -15.83 4.24
C ARG A 27 8.02 -15.37 3.25
N HIS A 28 8.11 -14.10 2.82
CA HIS A 28 7.23 -13.38 1.89
C HIS A 28 5.84 -13.01 2.45
N ASP A 29 5.56 -13.32 3.71
CA ASP A 29 4.38 -12.76 4.38
C ASP A 29 4.47 -11.25 4.42
N VAL A 30 3.30 -10.60 4.36
CA VAL A 30 3.16 -9.16 4.52
C VAL A 30 2.21 -8.87 5.67
N TRP A 31 2.53 -7.88 6.49
CA TRP A 31 1.64 -7.37 7.54
C TRP A 31 1.73 -5.86 7.63
N ASN A 32 0.76 -5.23 8.27
CA ASN A 32 0.82 -3.81 8.57
C ASN A 32 0.79 -3.54 10.07
N HIS A 33 1.45 -2.46 10.46
CA HIS A 33 1.32 -1.86 11.77
C HIS A 33 0.44 -0.61 11.68
N PRO A 34 -0.70 -0.55 12.38
CA PRO A 34 -1.45 0.69 12.49
C PRO A 34 -0.62 1.77 13.17
N ALA A 35 -0.83 3.02 12.77
CA ALA A 35 -0.25 4.15 13.47
C ALA A 35 -0.62 4.11 14.97
N TYR A 36 0.31 4.52 15.82
CA TYR A 36 0.22 4.52 17.29
C TYR A 36 0.15 3.13 17.95
N ALA A 37 0.12 2.03 17.21
CA ALA A 37 0.18 0.71 17.81
C ALA A 37 1.56 0.44 18.41
N ILE A 38 1.56 -0.05 19.65
CA ILE A 38 2.77 -0.60 20.26
C ILE A 38 3.09 -1.90 19.54
N HIS A 39 4.31 -2.04 19.06
CA HIS A 39 4.70 -3.25 18.34
C HIS A 39 6.14 -3.64 18.62
N ARG A 40 6.40 -4.93 18.50
CA ARG A 40 7.74 -5.52 18.57
C ARG A 40 7.82 -6.72 17.63
N HIS A 41 9.02 -7.07 17.24
CA HIS A 41 9.28 -8.27 16.45
C HIS A 41 10.21 -9.20 17.22
N VAL A 42 9.90 -10.49 17.17
CA VAL A 42 10.67 -11.53 17.80
C VAL A 42 11.16 -12.48 16.70
N ASN A 43 12.46 -12.80 16.73
CA ASN A 43 13.01 -13.89 15.94
C ASN A 43 12.87 -15.16 16.80
N ASP A 44 11.95 -16.03 16.44
CA ASP A 44 11.66 -17.25 17.16
C ASP A 44 12.52 -18.44 16.69
N GLY A 45 13.35 -18.22 15.66
CA GLY A 45 14.20 -19.24 15.06
C GLY A 45 15.69 -19.01 15.33
N ASP A 46 16.51 -19.97 14.88
CA ASP A 46 17.96 -19.92 14.96
C ASP A 46 18.59 -19.19 13.76
N ASP A 47 17.83 -18.98 12.69
CA ASP A 47 18.31 -18.35 11.48
C ASP A 47 18.16 -16.82 11.51
N LEU A 48 18.98 -16.15 10.71
CA LEU A 48 18.87 -14.69 10.52
C LEU A 48 17.50 -14.32 9.93
N GLN A 49 16.77 -13.48 10.64
CA GLN A 49 15.56 -12.86 10.14
C GLN A 49 15.91 -11.54 9.43
N VAL A 50 15.52 -11.43 8.17
CA VAL A 50 15.63 -10.18 7.38
C VAL A 50 14.26 -9.77 6.92
N ARG A 51 13.93 -8.51 7.13
CA ARG A 51 12.66 -7.91 6.68
C ARG A 51 12.90 -6.59 5.97
N LEU A 52 12.01 -6.26 5.06
CA LEU A 52 11.87 -4.92 4.50
C LEU A 52 10.68 -4.25 5.15
N THR A 53 10.86 -3.01 5.56
CA THR A 53 9.79 -2.20 6.14
C THR A 53 9.60 -0.95 5.30
N TYR A 54 8.35 -0.65 4.99
CA TYR A 54 7.91 0.53 4.25
C TYR A 54 7.07 1.39 5.19
N SER A 55 7.40 2.65 5.31
CA SER A 55 6.74 3.55 6.25
C SER A 55 6.62 4.97 5.71
N ASN A 56 5.75 5.76 6.34
CA ASN A 56 5.64 7.19 6.11
C ASN A 56 6.54 8.02 7.04
N ALA A 57 7.52 7.41 7.71
CA ALA A 57 8.40 8.08 8.66
C ALA A 57 9.09 9.31 8.04
N ALA A 58 9.67 9.16 6.85
CA ALA A 58 10.37 10.26 6.17
C ALA A 58 9.45 11.48 5.92
N LEU A 59 8.18 11.24 5.59
CA LEU A 59 7.19 12.31 5.43
C LEU A 59 6.92 13.03 6.76
N LEU A 60 6.73 12.27 7.85
CA LEU A 60 6.51 12.84 9.19
C LEU A 60 7.73 13.61 9.70
N GLU A 61 8.94 13.11 9.42
CA GLU A 61 10.20 13.80 9.74
C GLU A 61 10.33 15.12 8.96
N MET A 62 10.04 15.10 7.66
CA MET A 62 10.06 16.29 6.83
C MET A 62 9.10 17.37 7.35
N MET A 63 7.92 16.96 7.81
CA MET A 63 6.93 17.85 8.44
C MET A 63 7.27 18.22 9.88
N ARG A 64 8.31 17.63 10.49
CA ARG A 64 8.73 17.82 11.89
C ARG A 64 7.65 17.47 12.92
N VAL A 65 6.88 16.42 12.62
CA VAL A 65 5.79 15.91 13.50
C VAL A 65 6.00 14.44 13.86
N HIS A 66 7.16 13.88 13.55
CA HIS A 66 7.48 12.48 13.85
C HIS A 66 7.80 12.30 15.34
N LEU A 67 6.97 11.51 16.02
CA LEU A 67 7.15 11.13 17.43
C LEU A 67 7.34 9.62 17.52
N VAL A 68 8.41 9.21 18.17
CA VAL A 68 8.71 7.81 18.49
C VAL A 68 8.90 7.69 19.99
N GLU A 69 8.29 6.69 20.57
CA GLU A 69 8.50 6.31 21.95
C GLU A 69 9.06 4.89 21.97
N GLU A 70 10.24 4.76 22.57
CA GLU A 70 10.87 3.47 22.84
C GLU A 70 10.44 3.00 24.23
N ASP A 71 10.19 1.70 24.40
CA ASP A 71 9.71 1.11 25.65
C ASP A 71 8.46 1.80 26.25
N PRO A 72 7.39 2.01 25.46
CA PRO A 72 6.21 2.69 25.94
C PRO A 72 5.57 1.88 27.08
N VAL A 73 5.17 2.57 28.14
CA VAL A 73 4.29 1.97 29.14
C VAL A 73 2.93 1.76 28.50
N PRO A 74 2.35 0.56 28.52
CA PRO A 74 1.01 0.34 28.01
C PRO A 74 0.05 1.27 28.74
N GLU A 75 -0.53 2.20 28.00
CA GLU A 75 -1.58 3.04 28.52
C GLU A 75 -2.74 2.12 28.92
N GLN A 76 -3.22 2.23 30.13
CA GLN A 76 -4.50 1.61 30.48
C GLN A 76 -5.50 2.20 29.48
N ALA A 77 -6.16 1.35 28.70
CA ALA A 77 -7.19 1.80 27.80
C ALA A 77 -8.08 2.77 28.61
N PRO A 78 -8.26 4.01 28.15
CA PRO A 78 -9.17 4.91 28.85
C PRO A 78 -10.47 4.14 29.02
N GLU A 79 -10.96 4.06 30.24
CA GLU A 79 -12.30 3.54 30.48
C GLU A 79 -13.20 4.16 29.41
N PRO A 80 -14.07 3.40 28.76
CA PRO A 80 -15.01 3.95 27.81
C PRO A 80 -15.92 4.92 28.61
N GLY A 81 -15.30 6.03 29.00
CA GLY A 81 -15.97 7.17 29.53
C GLY A 81 -16.88 7.62 28.43
N GLY A 82 -18.19 7.42 28.66
CA GLY A 82 -19.17 8.07 27.85
C GLY A 82 -18.83 9.55 27.86
N HIS A 83 -18.09 10.01 26.88
CA HIS A 83 -18.26 11.36 26.42
C HIS A 83 -19.70 11.38 25.95
N GLU A 84 -20.62 11.66 26.88
CA GLU A 84 -21.88 12.20 26.49
C GLU A 84 -21.51 13.29 25.50
N THR A 85 -21.81 13.07 24.24
CA THR A 85 -21.84 14.13 23.25
C THR A 85 -22.86 15.08 23.82
N GLY A 86 -22.36 15.99 24.68
CA GLY A 86 -23.18 16.96 25.34
C GLY A 86 -24.04 17.58 24.27
N GLY A 87 -25.37 17.56 24.46
CA GLY A 87 -26.41 17.88 23.48
C GLY A 87 -26.22 19.21 22.76
N GLY A 88 -25.13 19.39 22.13
CA GLY A 88 -24.70 20.52 21.33
C GLY A 88 -24.90 20.20 19.85
N ARG A 89 -25.19 21.16 19.10
CA ARG A 89 -25.36 21.25 17.66
C ARG A 89 -24.26 20.47 16.88
N GLY A 90 -24.30 19.11 16.92
CA GLY A 90 -23.21 18.24 16.53
C GLY A 90 -23.06 18.00 15.02
N GLU A 91 -23.97 18.48 14.19
CA GLU A 91 -23.95 18.18 12.75
C GLU A 91 -23.53 19.39 11.93
N ALA A 92 -22.84 19.11 10.81
CA ALA A 92 -22.56 20.12 9.81
C ALA A 92 -23.86 20.57 9.14
N PHE A 93 -23.99 21.86 8.84
CA PHE A 93 -25.13 22.41 8.11
C PHE A 93 -24.67 23.32 6.97
N ALA A 94 -25.35 23.19 5.83
CA ALA A 94 -25.06 23.98 4.63
C ALA A 94 -25.46 25.44 4.82
N ILE A 95 -24.65 26.35 4.28
CA ILE A 95 -24.88 27.81 4.29
C ILE A 95 -25.13 28.39 2.91
N ASP A 96 -24.90 27.58 1.86
CA ASP A 96 -25.21 27.96 0.49
C ASP A 96 -25.68 26.77 -0.36
N GLU A 97 -26.10 27.05 -1.58
CA GLU A 97 -26.59 26.07 -2.54
C GLU A 97 -25.47 25.23 -3.21
N HIS A 98 -24.19 25.62 -3.05
CA HIS A 98 -23.04 24.95 -3.62
C HIS A 98 -22.34 23.99 -2.64
N GLY A 99 -22.86 23.89 -1.40
CA GLY A 99 -22.39 22.92 -0.41
C GLY A 99 -21.39 23.46 0.60
N ALA A 100 -21.09 24.77 0.62
CA ALA A 100 -20.34 25.35 1.71
C ALA A 100 -21.09 25.13 3.02
N SER A 101 -20.39 24.62 4.03
CA SER A 101 -21.02 24.16 5.27
C SER A 101 -20.24 24.62 6.49
N LEU A 102 -20.92 24.78 7.58
CA LEU A 102 -20.33 25.01 8.90
C LEU A 102 -20.45 23.74 9.75
N MET A 103 -19.44 23.49 10.55
CA MET A 103 -19.40 22.40 11.50
C MET A 103 -19.10 22.95 12.90
N PRO A 104 -19.85 22.57 13.95
CA PRO A 104 -19.54 22.97 15.30
C PRO A 104 -18.14 22.53 15.75
N TYR A 105 -17.45 23.36 16.50
CA TYR A 105 -16.09 23.12 16.98
C TYR A 105 -15.97 21.84 17.83
N GLU A 106 -17.00 21.49 18.57
CA GLU A 106 -17.06 20.29 19.41
C GLU A 106 -16.88 19.01 18.56
N THR A 107 -17.35 18.99 17.34
CA THR A 107 -17.17 17.87 16.42
C THR A 107 -15.69 17.76 15.99
N LEU A 108 -14.99 18.88 15.84
CA LEU A 108 -13.58 18.90 15.50
C LEU A 108 -12.69 18.28 16.59
N ILE A 109 -12.98 18.61 17.86
CA ILE A 109 -12.17 18.14 19.01
C ILE A 109 -12.54 16.72 19.47
N ASN A 110 -13.67 16.18 19.02
CA ASN A 110 -14.13 14.82 19.29
C ASN A 110 -14.37 14.05 17.96
N PRO A 111 -13.34 13.84 17.15
CA PRO A 111 -13.50 13.10 15.89
C PRO A 111 -13.92 11.66 16.21
N GLN A 112 -14.76 11.09 15.34
CA GLN A 112 -15.11 9.68 15.44
C GLN A 112 -13.86 8.81 15.28
N PRO A 113 -13.55 7.95 16.26
CA PRO A 113 -12.41 7.07 16.15
C PRO A 113 -12.61 6.08 15.01
N VAL A 114 -11.60 5.90 14.20
CA VAL A 114 -11.60 4.89 13.14
C VAL A 114 -10.73 3.72 13.57
N PRO A 115 -11.32 2.57 13.96
CA PRO A 115 -10.56 1.43 14.40
C PRO A 115 -9.56 0.98 13.35
N SER A 116 -8.34 0.76 13.75
CA SER A 116 -7.30 0.21 12.89
C SER A 116 -6.78 -1.08 13.49
N LYS A 117 -6.77 -2.13 12.68
CA LYS A 117 -6.28 -3.44 13.09
C LYS A 117 -4.96 -3.73 12.39
N ALA A 118 -4.08 -4.46 13.07
CA ALA A 118 -2.96 -5.09 12.41
C ALA A 118 -3.51 -6.18 11.47
N LEU A 119 -3.18 -6.08 10.20
CA LEU A 119 -3.58 -7.06 9.19
C LEU A 119 -2.37 -7.90 8.80
N HIS A 120 -2.66 -9.13 8.33
CA HIS A 120 -1.66 -10.08 7.89
C HIS A 120 -2.13 -10.71 6.58
N TRP A 121 -1.25 -10.74 5.61
CA TRP A 121 -1.45 -11.40 4.32
C TRP A 121 -0.44 -12.54 4.20
N PRO A 122 -0.82 -13.78 4.60
CA PRO A 122 0.06 -14.93 4.52
C PRO A 122 0.41 -15.23 3.07
N TRP A 123 1.69 -15.36 2.76
CA TRP A 123 2.16 -15.59 1.39
C TRP A 123 1.52 -16.81 0.75
N ARG A 124 1.37 -17.91 1.47
CA ARG A 124 0.76 -19.14 0.93
C ARG A 124 -0.65 -18.90 0.41
N THR A 125 -1.45 -18.10 1.13
CA THR A 125 -2.81 -17.75 0.72
C THR A 125 -2.79 -16.79 -0.46
N VAL A 126 -1.99 -15.73 -0.40
CA VAL A 126 -1.89 -14.75 -1.50
C VAL A 126 -1.37 -15.42 -2.76
N LYS A 127 -0.36 -16.29 -2.64
CA LYS A 127 0.20 -17.03 -3.77
C LYS A 127 -0.84 -17.90 -4.49
N SER A 128 -1.69 -18.62 -3.76
CA SER A 128 -2.72 -19.45 -4.39
C SER A 128 -3.65 -18.64 -5.30
N HIS A 129 -4.07 -17.46 -4.86
CA HIS A 129 -4.88 -16.56 -5.68
C HIS A 129 -4.09 -15.95 -6.86
N LEU A 130 -2.80 -15.65 -6.66
CA LEU A 130 -1.95 -15.16 -7.75
C LEU A 130 -1.74 -16.24 -8.82
N ASP A 131 -1.54 -17.49 -8.41
CA ASP A 131 -1.35 -18.61 -9.35
C ASP A 131 -2.60 -18.80 -10.24
N GLU A 132 -3.80 -18.61 -9.68
CA GLU A 132 -5.05 -18.60 -10.45
C GLU A 132 -5.04 -17.48 -11.51
N LEU A 133 -4.62 -16.26 -11.14
CA LEU A 133 -4.46 -15.16 -12.09
C LEU A 133 -3.37 -15.45 -13.14
N GLY A 134 -2.26 -16.08 -12.73
CA GLY A 134 -1.17 -16.48 -13.63
C GLY A 134 -1.63 -17.50 -14.67
N GLY A 135 -2.58 -18.35 -14.31
CA GLY A 135 -3.17 -19.37 -15.19
C GLY A 135 -4.18 -18.84 -16.22
N ILE A 136 -4.61 -17.58 -16.12
CA ILE A 136 -5.46 -16.95 -17.13
C ILE A 136 -4.67 -16.81 -18.43
N GLY A 137 -5.26 -17.21 -19.54
CA GLY A 137 -4.62 -17.28 -20.85
C GLY A 137 -4.06 -15.95 -21.36
N GLN A 138 -3.37 -16.00 -22.51
CA GLN A 138 -2.71 -14.82 -23.11
C GLN A 138 -3.68 -13.75 -23.59
N GLU A 139 -4.96 -14.08 -23.80
CA GLU A 139 -6.02 -13.13 -24.11
C GLU A 139 -6.31 -12.17 -22.96
N TYR A 140 -5.88 -12.49 -21.73
CA TYR A 140 -6.00 -11.58 -20.62
C TYR A 140 -4.87 -10.54 -20.63
N VAL A 141 -5.21 -9.33 -21.02
CA VAL A 141 -4.26 -8.19 -21.10
C VAL A 141 -4.25 -7.30 -19.86
N GLY A 142 -4.95 -7.70 -18.79
CA GLY A 142 -4.95 -6.99 -17.52
C GLY A 142 -3.71 -7.28 -16.67
N ARG A 143 -3.46 -6.43 -15.68
CA ARG A 143 -2.44 -6.68 -14.67
C ARG A 143 -2.84 -7.85 -13.78
N ARG A 144 -1.91 -8.78 -13.57
CA ARG A 144 -2.12 -9.96 -12.72
C ARG A 144 -1.60 -9.66 -11.33
N LEU A 145 -2.38 -8.90 -10.55
CA LEU A 145 -2.00 -8.50 -9.21
C LEU A 145 -3.23 -8.39 -8.29
N TYR A 146 -2.97 -8.50 -7.01
CA TYR A 146 -3.91 -8.14 -5.96
C TYR A 146 -3.37 -7.00 -5.12
N LEU A 147 -4.24 -6.05 -4.79
CA LEU A 147 -3.99 -5.07 -3.75
C LEU A 147 -4.12 -5.76 -2.38
N LEU A 148 -3.14 -5.60 -1.53
CA LEU A 148 -3.22 -5.99 -0.13
C LEU A 148 -4.10 -4.96 0.60
N TYR A 149 -5.39 -5.12 0.45
CA TYR A 149 -6.39 -4.12 0.77
C TYR A 149 -6.73 -4.08 2.26
N ASN A 150 -6.69 -2.88 2.81
CA ASN A 150 -7.19 -2.58 4.13
C ASN A 150 -8.57 -1.91 4.02
N PRO A 151 -9.66 -2.56 4.44
CA PRO A 151 -11.03 -2.02 4.31
C PRO A 151 -11.20 -0.64 4.96
N ARG A 152 -10.38 -0.31 5.96
CA ARG A 152 -10.40 1.01 6.60
C ARG A 152 -10.08 2.15 5.64
N THR A 153 -9.31 1.89 4.60
CA THR A 153 -8.89 2.93 3.64
C THR A 153 -9.98 3.27 2.62
N GLU A 154 -11.04 2.47 2.56
CA GLU A 154 -12.20 2.66 1.66
C GLU A 154 -11.83 3.17 0.27
N ARG A 155 -12.26 4.41 -0.07
CA ARG A 155 -12.05 5.01 -1.38
C ARG A 155 -10.59 5.27 -1.77
N PHE A 156 -9.65 5.23 -0.83
CA PHE A 156 -8.22 5.42 -1.13
C PHE A 156 -7.54 4.12 -1.57
N ASN A 157 -8.19 2.98 -1.35
CA ASN A 157 -7.71 1.66 -1.77
C ASN A 157 -6.28 1.39 -1.30
N GLY A 158 -6.02 1.64 -0.03
CA GLY A 158 -4.67 1.49 0.54
C GLY A 158 -4.48 0.20 1.33
N THR A 159 -3.24 -0.15 1.57
CA THR A 159 -2.80 -1.05 2.64
C THR A 159 -2.69 -0.27 3.94
N THR A 160 -2.26 0.97 3.82
CA THR A 160 -2.31 2.04 4.82
C THR A 160 -2.97 3.29 4.22
N PRO A 161 -3.32 4.31 5.00
CA PRO A 161 -3.84 5.56 4.45
C PRO A 161 -2.89 6.28 3.48
N ASN A 162 -1.58 6.02 3.58
CA ASN A 162 -0.56 6.75 2.82
C ASN A 162 -0.04 5.98 1.61
N PHE A 163 -0.06 4.66 1.64
CA PHE A 163 0.43 3.83 0.56
C PHE A 163 -0.33 2.52 0.44
N PHE A 164 -0.25 1.92 -0.72
CA PHE A 164 -0.68 0.55 -0.94
C PHE A 164 0.51 -0.39 -1.15
N ALA A 165 0.27 -1.66 -0.89
CA ALA A 165 1.09 -2.78 -1.29
C ALA A 165 0.31 -3.65 -2.28
N THR A 166 0.93 -4.05 -3.39
CA THR A 166 0.37 -5.03 -4.32
C THR A 166 1.30 -6.22 -4.43
N MET A 167 0.71 -7.41 -4.53
CA MET A 167 1.40 -8.63 -4.93
C MET A 167 1.06 -8.95 -6.38
N THR A 168 2.09 -9.10 -7.21
CA THR A 168 1.97 -9.34 -8.64
C THR A 168 2.55 -10.69 -9.01
N ILE A 169 1.87 -11.40 -9.92
CA ILE A 169 2.45 -12.49 -10.70
C ILE A 169 2.61 -12.02 -12.14
N ARG A 170 3.79 -12.20 -12.70
CA ARG A 170 4.06 -11.95 -14.11
C ARG A 170 4.51 -13.27 -14.75
N PRO A 171 3.68 -13.85 -15.63
CA PRO A 171 4.06 -15.04 -16.38
C PRO A 171 5.34 -14.80 -17.20
N PRO A 172 6.03 -15.86 -17.63
CA PRO A 172 7.20 -15.76 -18.51
C PRO A 172 6.90 -14.98 -19.79
N GLY A 173 7.85 -14.17 -20.23
CA GLY A 173 7.81 -13.46 -21.51
C GLY A 173 6.83 -12.29 -21.59
N ILE A 174 6.31 -11.82 -20.46
CA ILE A 174 5.38 -10.69 -20.42
C ILE A 174 6.14 -9.38 -20.38
N VAL A 175 5.75 -8.45 -21.25
CA VAL A 175 6.24 -7.07 -21.27
C VAL A 175 5.05 -6.13 -21.05
N ASP A 176 5.06 -5.40 -19.95
CA ASP A 176 4.03 -4.40 -19.64
C ASP A 176 4.13 -3.21 -20.60
N ARG A 177 2.99 -2.57 -20.87
CA ARG A 177 2.99 -1.33 -21.66
C ARG A 177 3.65 -0.20 -20.86
N PRO A 178 4.47 0.65 -21.52
CA PRO A 178 4.99 1.85 -20.91
C PRO A 178 3.86 2.77 -20.44
N HIS A 179 3.98 3.26 -19.23
CA HIS A 179 3.03 4.18 -18.61
C HIS A 179 3.74 5.08 -17.61
N ARG A 180 3.05 6.03 -17.04
CA ARG A 180 3.57 6.88 -15.97
C ARG A 180 2.48 7.34 -15.03
N HIS A 181 2.88 7.65 -13.82
CA HIS A 181 2.02 8.20 -12.77
C HIS A 181 2.87 9.01 -11.77
N VAL A 182 2.24 9.93 -11.04
CA VAL A 182 2.98 10.78 -10.08
C VAL A 182 3.33 10.03 -8.79
N SER A 183 2.61 8.94 -8.47
CA SER A 183 2.96 8.12 -7.32
C SER A 183 4.31 7.44 -7.53
N SER A 184 5.16 7.48 -6.49
CA SER A 184 6.42 6.73 -6.48
C SER A 184 6.15 5.25 -6.33
N ALA A 185 6.96 4.40 -6.96
CA ALA A 185 6.86 2.95 -6.85
C ALA A 185 8.19 2.32 -6.47
N ILE A 186 8.13 1.41 -5.49
CA ILE A 186 9.25 0.58 -5.06
C ILE A 186 8.85 -0.87 -5.28
N ASN A 187 9.65 -1.61 -6.04
CA ASN A 187 9.43 -3.02 -6.34
C ASN A 187 10.46 -3.88 -5.61
N TYR A 188 10.01 -4.91 -4.93
CA TYR A 188 10.83 -5.98 -4.40
C TYR A 188 10.52 -7.26 -5.16
N TYR A 189 11.51 -7.77 -5.90
CA TYR A 189 11.40 -9.01 -6.67
C TYR A 189 11.86 -10.17 -5.81
N PHE A 190 10.97 -11.09 -5.51
CA PHE A 190 11.32 -12.21 -4.61
C PHE A 190 11.31 -13.59 -5.30
N HIS A 191 10.94 -13.63 -6.58
CA HIS A 191 11.08 -14.80 -7.44
C HIS A 191 11.18 -14.36 -8.90
N GLY A 192 11.97 -15.08 -9.69
CA GLY A 192 12.15 -14.87 -11.11
C GLY A 192 13.17 -13.80 -11.46
N THR A 193 13.29 -13.56 -12.76
CA THR A 193 14.23 -12.63 -13.38
C THR A 193 13.54 -11.78 -14.44
N GLY A 194 14.09 -10.60 -14.70
CA GLY A 194 13.53 -9.72 -15.72
C GLY A 194 14.25 -8.38 -15.81
N TYR A 195 13.58 -7.42 -16.40
CA TYR A 195 14.09 -6.06 -16.49
C TYR A 195 12.97 -5.03 -16.37
N SER A 196 13.36 -3.82 -15.98
CA SER A 196 12.52 -2.63 -16.08
C SER A 196 13.14 -1.59 -16.98
N ARG A 197 12.30 -0.85 -17.70
CA ARG A 197 12.74 0.37 -18.40
C ARG A 197 12.19 1.57 -17.65
N VAL A 198 13.06 2.52 -17.33
CA VAL A 198 12.70 3.80 -16.69
C VAL A 198 13.36 4.91 -17.49
N GLU A 199 12.55 5.83 -18.04
CA GLU A 199 13.02 6.89 -18.95
C GLU A 199 13.95 6.34 -20.07
N GLY A 200 13.53 5.20 -20.67
CA GLY A 200 14.27 4.54 -21.74
C GLY A 200 15.48 3.72 -21.30
N ARG A 201 15.99 3.89 -20.08
CA ARG A 201 17.11 3.09 -19.55
C ARG A 201 16.60 1.75 -19.06
N ARG A 202 17.34 0.68 -19.38
CA ARG A 202 17.04 -0.68 -18.95
C ARG A 202 17.82 -1.03 -17.69
N TYR A 203 17.15 -1.65 -16.74
CA TYR A 203 17.68 -2.14 -15.48
C TYR A 203 17.29 -3.60 -15.33
N GLU A 204 18.28 -4.47 -15.30
CA GLU A 204 18.10 -5.90 -15.02
C GLU A 204 17.86 -6.10 -13.53
N TRP A 205 17.02 -7.07 -13.19
CA TRP A 205 16.78 -7.48 -11.82
C TRP A 205 16.54 -8.98 -11.71
N LYS A 206 16.73 -9.51 -10.53
CA LYS A 206 16.53 -10.90 -10.15
C LYS A 206 15.89 -10.98 -8.75
N ALA A 207 15.52 -12.19 -8.33
CA ALA A 207 15.04 -12.45 -6.98
C ALA A 207 16.02 -11.89 -5.91
N GLY A 208 15.49 -11.12 -4.95
CA GLY A 208 16.24 -10.42 -3.92
C GLY A 208 16.52 -8.94 -4.20
N ASP A 209 16.33 -8.49 -5.43
CA ASP A 209 16.58 -7.09 -5.79
C ASP A 209 15.42 -6.18 -5.37
N LEU A 210 15.76 -4.94 -4.99
CA LEU A 210 14.85 -3.85 -4.70
C LEU A 210 15.12 -2.71 -5.68
N MET A 211 14.06 -2.15 -6.25
CA MET A 211 14.16 -1.10 -7.26
C MET A 211 13.14 0.01 -7.01
N VAL A 212 13.57 1.27 -7.09
CA VAL A 212 12.67 2.41 -7.26
C VAL A 212 12.36 2.51 -8.76
N SER A 213 11.17 2.09 -9.17
CA SER A 213 10.81 1.96 -10.59
C SER A 213 10.06 3.14 -11.17
N ALA A 214 9.44 3.95 -10.33
CA ALA A 214 8.69 5.15 -10.74
C ALA A 214 9.08 6.34 -9.87
N PRO A 215 10.25 6.96 -10.12
CA PRO A 215 10.61 8.20 -9.45
C PRO A 215 9.83 9.38 -10.05
N GLY A 216 8.76 9.80 -9.38
CA GLY A 216 7.89 10.86 -9.87
C GLY A 216 7.20 10.53 -11.20
N TRP A 217 7.19 11.43 -12.16
CA TRP A 217 6.49 11.32 -13.46
C TRP A 217 7.23 10.50 -14.52
N ALA A 218 8.17 9.64 -14.14
CA ALA A 218 8.99 8.88 -15.06
C ALA A 218 8.19 7.83 -15.85
N VAL A 219 8.40 7.75 -17.17
CA VAL A 219 7.84 6.66 -17.98
C VAL A 219 8.57 5.36 -17.65
N HIS A 220 7.80 4.34 -17.33
CA HIS A 220 8.36 3.03 -16.95
C HIS A 220 7.49 1.86 -17.41
N ASN A 221 8.12 0.70 -17.51
CA ASN A 221 7.47 -0.60 -17.68
C ASN A 221 8.36 -1.73 -17.16
N HIS A 222 7.78 -2.90 -16.98
CA HIS A 222 8.44 -4.09 -16.47
C HIS A 222 8.26 -5.25 -17.42
N ALA A 223 9.23 -6.18 -17.43
CA ALA A 223 9.19 -7.38 -18.24
C ALA A 223 9.80 -8.56 -17.49
N SER A 224 9.19 -9.74 -17.66
CA SER A 224 9.76 -11.02 -17.24
C SER A 224 10.51 -11.67 -18.39
N TYR A 225 11.54 -12.47 -18.09
CA TYR A 225 12.16 -13.34 -19.08
C TYR A 225 11.31 -14.58 -19.35
N ASP A 226 11.69 -15.37 -20.37
CA ASP A 226 10.90 -16.50 -20.87
C ASP A 226 11.06 -17.78 -20.03
N ASP A 227 11.95 -17.77 -19.04
CA ASP A 227 12.37 -18.95 -18.29
C ASP A 227 11.47 -19.26 -17.09
N GLU A 228 10.97 -18.26 -16.39
CA GLU A 228 10.16 -18.48 -15.21
C GLU A 228 9.21 -17.31 -14.91
N GLN A 229 8.18 -17.60 -14.13
CA GLN A 229 7.27 -16.56 -13.63
C GLN A 229 7.94 -15.69 -12.57
N VAL A 230 7.50 -14.45 -12.47
CA VAL A 230 7.99 -13.48 -11.49
C VAL A 230 6.92 -13.24 -10.44
N TYR A 231 7.35 -13.19 -9.17
CA TYR A 231 6.55 -12.62 -8.08
C TYR A 231 7.23 -11.37 -7.55
N GLU A 232 6.45 -10.33 -7.41
CA GLU A 232 6.93 -9.05 -6.87
C GLU A 232 5.95 -8.43 -5.89
N LEU A 233 6.49 -7.71 -4.92
CA LEU A 233 5.77 -6.81 -4.03
C LEU A 233 6.05 -5.38 -4.50
N THR A 234 5.01 -4.64 -4.82
CA THR A 234 5.12 -3.22 -5.19
C THR A 234 4.46 -2.36 -4.13
N ILE A 235 5.17 -1.33 -3.67
CA ILE A 235 4.66 -0.31 -2.75
C ILE A 235 4.58 1.00 -3.50
N GLN A 236 3.43 1.68 -3.39
CA GLN A 236 3.23 3.02 -3.98
C GLN A 236 2.51 3.94 -3.01
N ASP A 237 2.85 5.22 -3.05
CA ASP A 237 2.18 6.28 -2.29
C ASP A 237 0.91 6.83 -2.98
N GLN A 238 0.30 6.03 -3.85
CA GLN A 238 -0.92 6.38 -4.58
C GLN A 238 -2.08 6.79 -3.65
N PRO A 239 -2.38 6.11 -2.53
CA PRO A 239 -3.44 6.54 -1.61
C PRO A 239 -3.25 7.97 -1.10
N LEU A 240 -2.02 8.37 -0.78
CA LEU A 240 -1.71 9.75 -0.38
C LEU A 240 -1.98 10.73 -1.53
N ASN A 241 -1.59 10.38 -2.76
CA ASN A 241 -1.86 11.22 -3.94
C ASN A 241 -3.37 11.32 -4.23
N ILE A 242 -4.15 10.26 -4.04
CA ILE A 242 -5.62 10.31 -4.15
C ILE A 242 -6.21 11.24 -3.09
N PHE A 243 -5.75 11.11 -1.84
CA PHE A 243 -6.21 11.98 -0.75
C PHE A 243 -5.94 13.47 -1.01
N MET A 244 -4.79 13.79 -1.62
CA MET A 244 -4.42 15.16 -2.00
C MET A 244 -5.02 15.61 -3.34
N GLU A 245 -5.83 14.77 -3.99
CA GLU A 245 -6.39 15.04 -5.33
C GLU A 245 -5.32 15.38 -6.38
N SER A 246 -4.13 14.77 -6.24
CA SER A 246 -2.95 15.06 -7.05
C SER A 246 -2.50 13.91 -7.95
N LEU A 247 -3.20 12.78 -7.92
CA LEU A 247 -2.81 11.62 -8.71
C LEU A 247 -3.06 11.84 -10.20
N LEU A 248 -1.97 12.05 -10.96
CA LEU A 248 -1.98 11.98 -12.41
C LEU A 248 -1.55 10.59 -12.87
N TRP A 249 -2.22 10.09 -13.89
CA TRP A 249 -1.94 8.81 -14.53
C TRP A 249 -2.02 8.93 -16.05
N GLN A 250 -1.11 8.29 -16.73
CA GLN A 250 -1.11 8.17 -18.18
C GLN A 250 -0.76 6.75 -18.61
N GLU A 251 -1.78 6.00 -18.96
CA GLU A 251 -1.66 4.62 -19.42
C GLU A 251 -1.31 4.54 -20.91
N ASP A 252 -1.91 5.41 -21.71
CA ASP A 252 -1.57 5.61 -23.12
C ASP A 252 -0.78 6.90 -23.26
N LEU A 253 0.50 6.78 -23.59
CA LEU A 253 1.40 7.93 -23.73
C LEU A 253 1.04 8.85 -24.89
N ALA A 254 0.20 8.41 -25.84
CA ALA A 254 -0.33 9.25 -26.92
C ALA A 254 -1.58 10.03 -26.51
N ALA A 255 -2.24 9.65 -25.41
CA ALA A 255 -3.42 10.32 -24.87
C ALA A 255 -3.03 11.29 -23.76
N PRO A 256 -3.86 12.31 -23.44
CA PRO A 256 -3.64 13.17 -22.29
C PRO A 256 -3.62 12.38 -20.96
N PRO A 257 -2.83 12.81 -19.96
CA PRO A 257 -2.91 12.25 -18.63
C PRO A 257 -4.27 12.51 -17.98
N ARG A 258 -4.65 11.64 -17.05
CA ARG A 258 -5.92 11.75 -16.30
C ARG A 258 -5.65 12.02 -14.84
N ILE A 259 -6.53 12.80 -14.21
CA ILE A 259 -6.56 13.00 -12.77
C ILE A 259 -7.45 11.89 -12.19
N LEU A 260 -6.86 11.03 -11.35
CA LEU A 260 -7.57 9.94 -10.70
C LEU A 260 -7.96 10.31 -9.27
N GLY A 261 -9.04 9.70 -8.77
CA GLY A 261 -9.47 9.85 -7.39
C GLY A 261 -10.44 11.01 -7.13
N THR A 262 -10.77 11.80 -8.14
CA THR A 262 -11.79 12.88 -8.07
C THR A 262 -13.14 12.43 -8.62
N SER A 263 -13.25 12.36 -9.94
CA SER A 263 -14.51 12.04 -10.64
C SER A 263 -14.40 10.85 -11.57
N GLU A 264 -13.20 10.45 -11.96
CA GLU A 264 -12.98 9.40 -12.95
C GLU A 264 -12.00 8.33 -12.45
N GLY A 265 -12.33 7.07 -12.77
CA GLY A 265 -11.38 5.97 -12.78
C GLY A 265 -10.70 5.84 -14.14
N PHE A 266 -9.73 4.96 -14.29
CA PHE A 266 -9.18 4.60 -15.59
C PHE A 266 -9.65 3.21 -16.02
N ALA A 267 -9.85 3.03 -17.31
CA ALA A 267 -10.01 1.70 -17.87
C ALA A 267 -8.65 1.00 -17.76
N THR A 268 -8.61 -0.10 -17.03
CA THR A 268 -7.44 -0.98 -17.01
C THR A 268 -7.16 -1.50 -18.42
N ASN A 269 -5.96 -2.04 -18.66
CA ASN A 269 -5.56 -2.70 -19.92
C ASN A 269 -6.46 -3.89 -20.32
N ARG A 270 -7.62 -4.04 -19.72
CA ARG A 270 -8.63 -4.96 -20.21
C ARG A 270 -9.08 -4.40 -21.55
N GLY A 271 -8.59 -4.98 -22.63
CA GLY A 271 -9.16 -4.74 -23.93
C GLY A 271 -10.67 -4.89 -23.79
N ALA A 272 -11.42 -3.95 -24.34
CA ALA A 272 -12.85 -4.10 -24.47
C ALA A 272 -13.07 -5.46 -25.19
N THR A 273 -13.35 -6.49 -24.42
CA THR A 273 -14.03 -7.66 -24.99
C THR A 273 -15.41 -7.16 -25.35
N SER A 274 -15.54 -6.75 -26.60
CA SER A 274 -16.84 -6.51 -27.24
C SER A 274 -17.72 -7.73 -27.11
#